data_16b2b303c929b8261c9df1418dee9a8c
#
_entry.id   16b2b303c929b8261c9df1418dee9a8c
#
_cell.length_a   1.000
_cell.length_b   1.000
_cell.length_c   1.000
_cell.angle_alpha   90.00
_cell.angle_beta   90.00
_cell.angle_gamma   90.00
#
_symmetry.space_group_name_H-M   'P 1'
#
loop_
_entity.id
_entity.type
_entity.pdbx_description
1 polymer ?
#
loop_
_entity_poly.entity_id
_entity_poly.type
_entity_poly.pdbx_seq_one_letter_code
_entity_poly.pdbx_strand_id
1 'polypeptide(L)'
;MELNKGKSLLAGVAVLFSGALLTACGQSKGASEKLVLNWMTSAEIITMDPSKATDATSFTQMENTMEGLYQLDKDNQAKEALATKAAQSKDGLTWTFDLRKDGKWSNGQAVTAKDFVYSWQRTVNPKTASQYSYIFSGIKNADAIVAGKKAPSSLGVKALGKYKLQVKLDHKLPYFKLLLAFPVFFP
;
A
#
# COMPACT_ATOMS: atom_id res chain seq x y z
N MET A 1 -21.92 -23.55 78.03
CA MET A 1 -21.35 -24.04 76.78
C MET A 1 -22.18 -23.50 75.62
N GLU A 2 -22.18 -22.15 75.45
CA GLU A 2 -22.92 -21.46 74.39
C GLU A 2 -22.17 -20.21 73.93
N LEU A 3 -21.07 -20.36 73.21
CA LEU A 3 -20.31 -19.20 72.67
C LEU A 3 -19.55 -19.54 71.41
N ASN A 4 -20.20 -20.25 70.46
CA ASN A 4 -19.48 -20.49 69.17
C ASN A 4 -20.36 -20.47 67.92
N LYS A 5 -21.69 -20.23 68.04
CA LYS A 5 -22.59 -20.23 66.87
C LYS A 5 -22.65 -18.89 66.15
N GLY A 6 -22.27 -17.76 66.80
CA GLY A 6 -22.30 -16.43 66.20
C GLY A 6 -21.10 -16.11 65.32
N LYS A 7 -19.93 -16.71 65.62
CA LYS A 7 -18.68 -16.41 64.85
C LYS A 7 -18.63 -17.14 63.50
N SER A 8 -19.27 -18.32 63.41
CA SER A 8 -19.34 -19.07 62.16
C SER A 8 -20.33 -18.48 61.16
N LEU A 9 -21.39 -17.80 61.60
CA LEU A 9 -22.33 -17.12 60.70
C LEU A 9 -21.74 -15.87 60.08
N LEU A 10 -20.95 -15.11 60.84
CA LEU A 10 -20.27 -13.89 60.33
C LEU A 10 -19.16 -14.22 59.34
N ALA A 11 -18.46 -15.34 59.53
CA ALA A 11 -17.43 -15.78 58.58
C ALA A 11 -18.04 -16.30 57.25
N GLY A 12 -19.20 -16.94 57.28
CA GLY A 12 -19.90 -17.41 56.09
C GLY A 12 -20.46 -16.27 55.22
N VAL A 13 -20.96 -15.21 55.84
CA VAL A 13 -21.47 -14.03 55.12
C VAL A 13 -20.34 -13.21 54.49
N ALA A 14 -19.18 -13.11 55.14
CA ALA A 14 -18.02 -12.40 54.58
C ALA A 14 -17.45 -13.11 53.36
N VAL A 15 -17.45 -14.43 53.28
CA VAL A 15 -16.99 -15.20 52.13
C VAL A 15 -17.95 -15.11 50.94
N LEU A 16 -19.25 -15.02 51.18
CA LEU A 16 -20.24 -14.85 50.12
C LEU A 16 -20.22 -13.44 49.49
N PHE A 17 -19.84 -12.39 50.27
CA PHE A 17 -19.74 -11.03 49.74
C PHE A 17 -18.44 -10.76 48.96
N SER A 18 -17.36 -11.47 49.28
CA SER A 18 -16.12 -11.37 48.51
C SER A 18 -16.15 -12.08 47.14
N GLY A 19 -17.04 -13.09 46.97
CA GLY A 19 -17.24 -13.76 45.68
C GLY A 19 -17.99 -12.92 44.64
N ALA A 20 -18.79 -11.93 45.07
CA ALA A 20 -19.59 -11.10 44.18
C ALA A 20 -18.80 -9.91 43.54
N LEU A 21 -17.63 -9.58 44.09
CA LEU A 21 -16.80 -8.47 43.58
C LEU A 21 -15.84 -8.89 42.43
N LEU A 22 -15.69 -10.20 42.19
CA LEU A 22 -14.81 -10.71 41.14
C LEU A 22 -15.49 -10.90 39.77
N THR A 23 -16.81 -10.73 39.68
CA THR A 23 -17.55 -10.87 38.40
C THR A 23 -17.74 -9.54 37.66
N ALA A 24 -17.20 -8.42 38.15
CA ALA A 24 -17.35 -7.11 37.52
C ALA A 24 -16.33 -6.82 36.37
N CYS A 25 -15.39 -7.73 36.12
CA CYS A 25 -14.37 -7.56 35.05
C CYS A 25 -14.53 -8.57 33.92
N GLY A 26 -15.75 -8.85 33.46
CA GLY A 26 -15.88 -9.90 32.47
C GLY A 26 -17.13 -9.87 31.60
N GLN A 27 -17.68 -8.70 31.33
CA GLN A 27 -18.74 -8.61 30.30
C GLN A 27 -18.61 -7.37 29.46
N SER A 28 -17.48 -7.28 28.73
CA SER A 28 -17.49 -6.51 27.49
C SER A 28 -18.37 -7.30 26.51
N LYS A 29 -19.68 -6.95 26.47
CA LYS A 29 -20.50 -7.27 25.31
C LYS A 29 -19.70 -6.83 24.11
N GLY A 30 -19.36 -7.77 23.22
CA GLY A 30 -18.66 -7.51 21.98
C GLY A 30 -19.45 -6.58 21.07
N ALA A 31 -19.45 -5.30 21.39
CA ALA A 31 -19.56 -4.30 20.37
C ALA A 31 -18.29 -4.46 19.54
N SER A 32 -18.42 -4.79 18.27
CA SER A 32 -17.36 -4.66 17.28
C SER A 32 -16.97 -3.18 17.25
N GLU A 33 -16.13 -2.77 18.22
CA GLU A 33 -15.53 -1.45 18.15
C GLU A 33 -14.74 -1.41 16.86
N LYS A 34 -15.15 -0.53 15.96
CA LYS A 34 -14.35 -0.23 14.79
C LYS A 34 -12.99 0.21 15.30
N LEU A 35 -11.95 -0.56 14.97
CA LEU A 35 -10.58 -0.15 15.24
C LEU A 35 -10.34 1.17 14.49
N VAL A 36 -10.21 2.26 15.24
CA VAL A 36 -9.96 3.59 14.70
C VAL A 36 -8.53 3.96 15.06
N LEU A 37 -7.71 4.16 14.03
CA LEU A 37 -6.38 4.72 14.19
C LEU A 37 -6.46 6.24 13.96
N ASN A 38 -6.22 7.02 15.01
CA ASN A 38 -6.04 8.46 14.90
C ASN A 38 -4.55 8.75 14.71
N TRP A 39 -4.19 9.15 13.50
CA TRP A 39 -2.82 9.47 13.14
C TRP A 39 -2.66 10.99 12.97
N MET A 40 -1.70 11.57 13.69
CA MET A 40 -1.33 12.96 13.53
C MET A 40 -0.17 13.06 12.53
N THR A 41 -0.34 13.91 11.52
CA THR A 41 0.69 14.23 10.52
C THR A 41 1.30 15.59 10.80
N SER A 42 2.55 15.81 10.37
CA SER A 42 3.25 17.10 10.53
C SER A 42 2.72 18.19 9.60
N ALA A 43 1.99 17.81 8.54
CA ALA A 43 1.40 18.71 7.54
C ALA A 43 0.11 18.10 6.99
N GLU A 44 -0.70 18.91 6.34
CA GLU A 44 -1.89 18.43 5.62
C GLU A 44 -1.51 17.60 4.40
N ILE A 45 -2.39 16.66 4.04
CA ILE A 45 -2.29 15.88 2.80
C ILE A 45 -2.71 16.79 1.65
N ILE A 46 -1.78 17.15 0.79
CA ILE A 46 -2.05 18.03 -0.36
C ILE A 46 -2.89 17.30 -1.41
N THR A 47 -2.54 16.06 -1.70
CA THR A 47 -3.26 15.24 -2.69
C THR A 47 -2.98 13.74 -2.50
N MET A 48 -3.97 12.91 -2.83
CA MET A 48 -3.82 11.45 -2.94
C MET A 48 -3.70 10.99 -4.40
N ASP A 49 -3.41 11.90 -5.33
CA ASP A 49 -3.13 11.58 -6.74
C ASP A 49 -1.64 11.29 -6.94
N PRO A 50 -1.24 10.02 -7.23
CA PRO A 50 0.18 9.65 -7.40
C PRO A 50 0.90 10.45 -8.49
N SER A 51 0.18 10.89 -9.53
CA SER A 51 0.76 11.70 -10.62
C SER A 51 0.97 13.16 -10.24
N LYS A 52 0.38 13.64 -9.14
CA LYS A 52 0.37 15.06 -8.73
C LYS A 52 1.10 15.33 -7.43
N ALA A 53 1.23 14.33 -6.57
CA ALA A 53 1.87 14.47 -5.27
C ALA A 53 3.35 14.86 -5.40
N THR A 54 3.80 15.73 -4.49
CA THR A 54 5.18 16.22 -4.45
C THR A 54 5.73 16.31 -3.04
N ASP A 55 4.90 16.05 -2.04
CA ASP A 55 5.25 16.21 -0.62
C ASP A 55 5.31 14.85 0.11
N ALA A 56 6.14 14.79 1.13
CA ALA A 56 6.37 13.58 1.90
C ALA A 56 5.12 13.09 2.64
N THR A 57 4.24 13.99 3.10
CA THR A 57 3.02 13.62 3.83
C THR A 57 2.06 12.87 2.90
N SER A 58 1.83 13.39 1.69
CA SER A 58 1.01 12.72 0.66
C SER A 58 1.59 11.36 0.28
N PHE A 59 2.90 11.27 0.03
CA PHE A 59 3.54 9.99 -0.30
C PHE A 59 3.43 8.97 0.85
N THR A 60 3.67 9.38 2.09
CA THR A 60 3.51 8.50 3.26
C THR A 60 2.08 7.96 3.36
N GLN A 61 1.06 8.78 3.11
CA GLN A 61 -0.32 8.31 3.13
C GLN A 61 -0.63 7.34 1.97
N MET A 62 -0.08 7.59 0.79
CA MET A 62 -0.20 6.66 -0.35
C MET A 62 0.45 5.31 -0.04
N GLU A 63 1.66 5.29 0.55
CA GLU A 63 2.35 4.06 0.95
C GLU A 63 1.58 3.24 1.99
N ASN A 64 0.76 3.90 2.84
CA ASN A 64 -0.08 3.24 3.83
C ASN A 64 -1.46 2.80 3.33
N THR A 65 -1.93 3.35 2.20
CA THR A 65 -3.30 3.13 1.70
C THR A 65 -3.36 2.54 0.30
N MET A 66 -2.27 2.58 -0.44
CA MET A 66 -2.14 2.08 -1.81
C MET A 66 -1.00 1.06 -1.89
N GLU A 67 -0.93 0.33 -2.98
CA GLU A 67 0.08 -0.70 -3.20
C GLU A 67 0.60 -0.66 -4.64
N GLY A 68 1.93 -0.65 -4.79
CA GLY A 68 2.61 -0.71 -6.08
C GLY A 68 3.01 -2.12 -6.49
N LEU A 69 3.84 -2.23 -7.52
CA LEU A 69 4.46 -3.51 -7.88
C LEU A 69 5.37 -4.00 -6.75
N TYR A 70 6.10 -3.09 -6.14
CA TYR A 70 6.99 -3.31 -5.01
C TYR A 70 6.67 -2.32 -3.89
N GLN A 71 7.11 -2.64 -2.69
CA GLN A 71 7.15 -1.75 -1.53
C GLN A 71 8.53 -1.81 -0.88
N LEU A 72 8.91 -0.79 -0.13
CA LEU A 72 10.14 -0.83 0.65
C LEU A 72 9.89 -1.53 1.99
N ASP A 73 10.83 -2.37 2.39
CA ASP A 73 10.84 -2.92 3.74
C ASP A 73 11.57 -2.00 4.73
N LYS A 74 11.66 -2.43 6.00
CA LYS A 74 12.35 -1.71 7.06
C LYS A 74 13.84 -1.42 6.79
N ASP A 75 14.46 -2.17 5.88
CA ASP A 75 15.86 -2.05 5.48
C ASP A 75 16.00 -1.32 4.12
N ASN A 76 14.93 -0.65 3.66
CA ASN A 76 14.82 0.05 2.37
C ASN A 76 15.10 -0.85 1.16
N GLN A 77 14.79 -2.15 1.26
CA GLN A 77 14.89 -3.08 0.15
C GLN A 77 13.53 -3.23 -0.55
N ALA A 78 13.55 -3.31 -1.88
CA ALA A 78 12.34 -3.52 -2.65
C ALA A 78 11.82 -4.95 -2.45
N LYS A 79 10.65 -5.09 -1.83
CA LYS A 79 9.90 -6.33 -1.67
C LYS A 79 8.71 -6.38 -2.61
N GLU A 80 8.39 -7.59 -3.06
CA GLU A 80 7.20 -7.86 -3.88
C GLU A 80 5.93 -7.46 -3.12
N ALA A 81 5.03 -6.76 -3.83
CA ALA A 81 3.73 -6.30 -3.34
C ALA A 81 2.62 -6.80 -4.28
N LEU A 82 2.13 -5.98 -5.22
CA LEU A 82 1.22 -6.49 -6.26
C LEU A 82 1.94 -7.40 -7.27
N ALA A 83 3.25 -7.24 -7.50
CA ALA A 83 4.03 -8.20 -8.27
C ALA A 83 4.36 -9.43 -7.41
N THR A 84 4.11 -10.62 -7.94
CA THR A 84 4.45 -11.91 -7.30
C THR A 84 5.64 -12.59 -7.96
N LYS A 85 6.02 -12.12 -9.13
CA LYS A 85 7.17 -12.62 -9.89
C LYS A 85 7.65 -11.55 -10.84
N ALA A 86 8.97 -11.43 -10.97
CA ALA A 86 9.60 -10.60 -11.98
C ALA A 86 10.58 -11.44 -12.79
N ALA A 87 10.52 -11.30 -14.11
CA ALA A 87 11.47 -11.88 -15.04
C ALA A 87 12.11 -10.77 -15.88
N GLN A 88 13.42 -10.83 -16.04
CA GLN A 88 14.18 -9.92 -16.88
C GLN A 88 14.73 -10.66 -18.10
N SER A 89 14.68 -10.03 -19.29
CA SER A 89 15.30 -10.56 -20.49
C SER A 89 16.83 -10.64 -20.37
N LYS A 90 17.48 -11.47 -21.20
CA LYS A 90 18.94 -11.65 -21.19
C LYS A 90 19.72 -10.34 -21.42
N ASP A 91 19.18 -9.45 -22.24
CA ASP A 91 19.74 -8.10 -22.49
C ASP A 91 19.50 -7.12 -21.34
N GLY A 92 18.64 -7.48 -20.36
CA GLY A 92 18.30 -6.64 -19.23
C GLY A 92 17.33 -5.50 -19.53
N LEU A 93 16.79 -5.42 -20.75
CA LEU A 93 15.97 -4.29 -21.21
C LEU A 93 14.47 -4.53 -21.14
N THR A 94 14.04 -5.77 -20.95
CA THR A 94 12.60 -6.09 -20.83
C THR A 94 12.33 -6.76 -19.51
N TRP A 95 11.43 -6.16 -18.73
CA TRP A 95 10.91 -6.73 -17.50
C TRP A 95 9.48 -7.22 -17.70
N THR A 96 9.16 -8.36 -17.11
CA THR A 96 7.81 -8.91 -17.10
C THR A 96 7.44 -9.25 -15.66
N PHE A 97 6.30 -8.73 -15.22
CA PHE A 97 5.78 -8.91 -13.86
C PHE A 97 4.48 -9.71 -13.93
N ASP A 98 4.39 -10.76 -13.12
CA ASP A 98 3.12 -11.43 -12.84
C ASP A 98 2.52 -10.75 -11.59
N LEU A 99 1.24 -10.36 -11.68
CA LEU A 99 0.53 -9.68 -10.60
C LEU A 99 -0.30 -10.68 -9.78
N ARG A 100 -0.43 -10.46 -8.46
CA ARG A 100 -1.35 -11.24 -7.64
C ARG A 100 -2.81 -10.99 -8.09
N LYS A 101 -3.64 -12.01 -7.95
CA LYS A 101 -5.02 -11.97 -8.48
C LYS A 101 -6.04 -11.46 -7.47
N ASP A 102 -5.68 -11.38 -6.22
CA ASP A 102 -6.51 -10.95 -5.09
C ASP A 102 -6.36 -9.45 -4.77
N GLY A 103 -5.46 -8.73 -5.47
CA GLY A 103 -5.33 -7.27 -5.38
C GLY A 103 -6.63 -6.58 -5.82
N LYS A 104 -7.16 -5.71 -4.94
CA LYS A 104 -8.44 -5.03 -5.16
C LYS A 104 -8.35 -3.55 -4.84
N TRP A 105 -9.07 -2.76 -5.59
CA TRP A 105 -9.41 -1.40 -5.22
C TRP A 105 -10.40 -1.36 -4.04
N SER A 106 -10.51 -0.23 -3.36
CA SER A 106 -11.45 -0.02 -2.24
C SER A 106 -12.92 -0.29 -2.60
N ASN A 107 -13.27 -0.19 -3.89
CA ASN A 107 -14.61 -0.51 -4.41
C ASN A 107 -14.80 -2.01 -4.72
N GLY A 108 -13.80 -2.85 -4.43
CA GLY A 108 -13.83 -4.29 -4.67
C GLY A 108 -13.44 -4.75 -6.08
N GLN A 109 -13.22 -3.84 -7.02
CA GLN A 109 -12.74 -4.18 -8.36
C GLN A 109 -11.29 -4.70 -8.31
N ALA A 110 -10.95 -5.63 -9.21
CA ALA A 110 -9.60 -6.17 -9.28
C ALA A 110 -8.61 -5.12 -9.81
N VAL A 111 -7.45 -4.99 -9.17
CA VAL A 111 -6.30 -4.27 -9.74
C VAL A 111 -5.70 -5.11 -10.86
N THR A 112 -5.42 -4.50 -11.99
CA THR A 112 -4.97 -5.17 -13.21
C THR A 112 -3.74 -4.52 -13.82
N ALA A 113 -3.07 -5.21 -14.75
CA ALA A 113 -1.96 -4.63 -15.49
C ALA A 113 -2.35 -3.39 -16.32
N LYS A 114 -3.63 -3.25 -16.70
CA LYS A 114 -4.11 -2.07 -17.41
C LYS A 114 -4.12 -0.82 -16.53
N ASP A 115 -4.33 -0.98 -15.22
CA ASP A 115 -4.33 0.15 -14.28
C ASP A 115 -2.93 0.75 -14.19
N PHE A 116 -1.88 -0.06 -14.14
CA PHE A 116 -0.49 0.39 -14.22
C PHE A 116 -0.19 1.10 -15.56
N VAL A 117 -0.64 0.52 -16.67
CA VAL A 117 -0.44 1.15 -17.99
C VAL A 117 -1.09 2.53 -18.04
N TYR A 118 -2.33 2.64 -17.55
CA TYR A 118 -3.04 3.91 -17.48
C TYR A 118 -2.33 4.94 -16.60
N SER A 119 -2.01 4.55 -15.36
CA SER A 119 -1.34 5.44 -14.39
C SER A 119 -0.01 5.97 -14.93
N TRP A 120 0.84 5.10 -15.46
CA TRP A 120 2.16 5.50 -15.94
C TRP A 120 2.08 6.39 -17.20
N GLN A 121 1.19 6.04 -18.15
CA GLN A 121 0.94 6.88 -19.33
C GLN A 121 0.37 8.26 -18.95
N ARG A 122 -0.46 8.31 -17.92
CA ARG A 122 -0.99 9.55 -17.37
C ARG A 122 0.12 10.39 -16.74
N THR A 123 0.98 9.78 -15.94
CA THR A 123 2.08 10.49 -15.25
C THR A 123 3.06 11.13 -16.22
N VAL A 124 3.47 10.41 -17.28
CA VAL A 124 4.40 10.96 -18.28
C VAL A 124 3.73 11.90 -19.30
N ASN A 125 2.40 12.00 -19.31
CA ASN A 125 1.70 12.89 -20.22
C ASN A 125 1.95 14.36 -19.84
N PRO A 126 2.48 15.22 -20.74
CA PRO A 126 2.71 16.63 -20.44
C PRO A 126 1.45 17.37 -19.95
N LYS A 127 0.26 16.97 -20.41
CA LYS A 127 -1.00 17.55 -19.96
C LYS A 127 -1.30 17.30 -18.49
N THR A 128 -0.75 16.24 -17.91
CA THR A 128 -0.85 15.96 -16.46
C THR A 128 0.00 16.92 -15.66
N ALA A 129 1.08 17.45 -16.23
CA ALA A 129 2.03 18.33 -15.57
C ALA A 129 2.58 17.73 -14.25
N SER A 130 2.89 16.43 -14.27
CA SER A 130 3.50 15.75 -13.13
C SER A 130 4.92 16.24 -12.92
N GLN A 131 5.23 16.75 -11.73
CA GLN A 131 6.58 17.18 -11.37
C GLN A 131 7.56 16.00 -11.26
N TYR A 132 7.05 14.78 -11.04
CA TYR A 132 7.84 13.56 -10.95
C TYR A 132 7.89 12.74 -12.25
N SER A 133 7.39 13.28 -13.37
CA SER A 133 7.44 12.58 -14.68
C SER A 133 8.86 12.19 -15.10
N TYR A 134 9.88 12.93 -14.67
CA TYR A 134 11.28 12.68 -14.99
C TYR A 134 11.81 11.35 -14.44
N ILE A 135 11.27 10.82 -13.35
CA ILE A 135 11.74 9.55 -12.77
C ILE A 135 11.37 8.32 -13.63
N PHE A 136 10.52 8.50 -14.64
CA PHE A 136 10.24 7.49 -15.66
C PHE A 136 11.34 7.41 -16.73
N SER A 137 12.34 8.32 -16.68
CA SER A 137 13.51 8.27 -17.59
C SER A 137 14.15 6.89 -17.56
N GLY A 138 14.54 6.41 -18.75
CA GLY A 138 15.01 5.03 -18.93
C GLY A 138 13.91 4.00 -19.25
N ILE A 139 12.64 4.29 -19.01
CA ILE A 139 11.54 3.53 -19.62
C ILE A 139 11.41 4.01 -21.07
N LYS A 140 11.34 3.06 -21.99
CA LYS A 140 11.31 3.34 -23.43
C LYS A 140 10.31 4.43 -23.79
N ASN A 141 10.77 5.45 -24.50
CA ASN A 141 10.04 6.63 -24.96
C ASN A 141 9.62 7.62 -23.84
N ALA A 142 9.87 7.39 -22.56
CA ALA A 142 9.42 8.28 -21.48
C ALA A 142 9.87 9.73 -21.70
N ASP A 143 11.17 9.96 -21.92
CA ASP A 143 11.71 11.31 -22.10
C ASP A 143 11.12 12.03 -23.32
N ALA A 144 10.92 11.30 -24.42
CA ALA A 144 10.31 11.85 -25.63
C ALA A 144 8.82 12.21 -25.43
N ILE A 145 8.11 11.47 -24.57
CA ILE A 145 6.71 11.76 -24.22
C ILE A 145 6.65 12.99 -23.32
N VAL A 146 7.47 13.03 -22.25
CA VAL A 146 7.53 14.18 -21.33
C VAL A 146 7.89 15.47 -22.09
N ALA A 147 8.78 15.38 -23.09
CA ALA A 147 9.12 16.48 -23.99
C ALA A 147 8.02 16.81 -25.03
N GLY A 148 6.87 16.14 -25.02
CA GLY A 148 5.78 16.34 -25.97
C GLY A 148 6.04 15.85 -27.41
N LYS A 149 7.14 15.08 -27.62
CA LYS A 149 7.55 14.57 -28.94
C LYS A 149 6.88 13.26 -29.35
N LYS A 150 6.28 12.55 -28.39
CA LYS A 150 5.58 11.28 -28.59
C LYS A 150 4.28 11.23 -27.81
N ALA A 151 3.34 10.40 -28.27
CA ALA A 151 2.10 10.16 -27.55
C ALA A 151 2.33 9.33 -26.28
N PRO A 152 1.59 9.57 -25.16
CA PRO A 152 1.69 8.76 -23.93
C PRO A 152 1.50 7.27 -24.15
N SER A 153 0.67 6.87 -25.12
CA SER A 153 0.42 5.48 -25.49
C SER A 153 1.65 4.75 -26.05
N SER A 154 2.71 5.48 -26.44
CA SER A 154 3.97 4.91 -26.91
C SER A 154 4.96 4.57 -25.80
N LEU A 155 4.61 4.84 -24.52
CA LEU A 155 5.44 4.47 -23.36
C LEU A 155 5.73 2.97 -23.38
N GLY A 156 6.96 2.60 -23.03
CA GLY A 156 7.43 1.22 -23.00
C GLY A 156 6.76 0.37 -21.92
N VAL A 157 5.46 0.50 -21.68
CA VAL A 157 4.68 -0.28 -20.74
C VAL A 157 3.49 -0.92 -21.46
N LYS A 158 3.22 -2.21 -21.19
CA LYS A 158 2.13 -2.95 -21.84
C LYS A 158 1.53 -4.00 -20.92
N ALA A 159 0.21 -4.11 -20.90
CA ALA A 159 -0.49 -5.25 -20.33
C ALA A 159 -0.46 -6.41 -21.34
N LEU A 160 0.20 -7.52 -20.98
CA LEU A 160 0.20 -8.77 -21.78
C LEU A 160 -1.00 -9.66 -21.48
N GLY A 161 -1.76 -9.32 -20.42
CA GLY A 161 -2.95 -9.99 -19.95
C GLY A 161 -3.50 -9.26 -18.73
N LYS A 162 -4.56 -9.78 -18.10
CA LYS A 162 -5.18 -9.13 -16.94
C LYS A 162 -4.18 -8.91 -15.80
N TYR A 163 -3.30 -9.88 -15.56
CA TYR A 163 -2.37 -9.90 -14.44
C TYR A 163 -0.91 -10.06 -14.88
N LYS A 164 -0.57 -9.57 -16.06
CA LYS A 164 0.80 -9.62 -16.57
C LYS A 164 1.17 -8.29 -17.21
N LEU A 165 2.16 -7.62 -16.61
CA LEU A 165 2.69 -6.34 -17.04
C LEU A 165 4.07 -6.53 -17.67
N GLN A 166 4.32 -5.88 -18.79
CA GLN A 166 5.65 -5.82 -19.41
C GLN A 166 6.12 -4.37 -19.46
N VAL A 167 7.39 -4.17 -19.13
CA VAL A 167 8.07 -2.88 -19.22
C VAL A 167 9.32 -3.03 -20.07
N LYS A 168 9.52 -2.12 -21.03
CA LYS A 168 10.73 -2.02 -21.86
C LYS A 168 11.52 -0.79 -21.45
N LEU A 169 12.82 -0.97 -21.29
CA LEU A 169 13.77 0.07 -20.95
C LEU A 169 14.58 0.46 -22.19
N ASP A 170 15.09 1.68 -22.21
CA ASP A 170 16.04 2.17 -23.21
C ASP A 170 17.48 1.77 -22.84
N HIS A 171 17.76 1.62 -21.54
CA HIS A 171 19.04 1.13 -21.01
C HIS A 171 18.81 0.37 -19.70
N LYS A 172 19.83 -0.36 -19.23
CA LYS A 172 19.73 -1.12 -17.96
C LYS A 172 19.62 -0.16 -16.77
N LEU A 173 18.66 -0.41 -15.89
CA LEU A 173 18.46 0.30 -14.62
C LEU A 173 18.64 -0.67 -13.46
N PRO A 174 19.83 -0.73 -12.82
CA PRO A 174 20.07 -1.67 -11.71
C PRO A 174 19.12 -1.48 -10.53
N TYR A 175 18.66 -0.25 -10.30
CA TYR A 175 17.76 0.15 -9.21
C TYR A 175 16.28 0.16 -9.63
N PHE A 176 15.92 -0.45 -10.76
CA PHE A 176 14.56 -0.36 -11.30
C PHE A 176 13.49 -0.83 -10.33
N LYS A 177 13.72 -1.94 -9.59
CA LYS A 177 12.77 -2.42 -8.57
C LYS A 177 12.55 -1.42 -7.43
N LEU A 178 13.58 -0.67 -7.04
CA LEU A 178 13.45 0.38 -6.03
C LEU A 178 12.57 1.53 -6.52
N LEU A 179 12.70 1.93 -7.80
CA LEU A 179 11.81 2.93 -8.40
C LEU A 179 10.35 2.47 -8.37
N LEU A 180 10.09 1.18 -8.63
CA LEU A 180 8.74 0.62 -8.68
C LEU A 180 8.04 0.53 -7.30
N ALA A 181 8.78 0.78 -6.21
CA ALA A 181 8.24 0.91 -4.86
C ALA A 181 7.80 2.35 -4.53
N PHE A 182 8.12 3.33 -5.38
CA PHE A 182 7.76 4.72 -5.16
C PHE A 182 6.32 5.00 -5.61
N PRO A 183 5.50 5.75 -4.84
CA PRO A 183 4.07 5.92 -5.09
C PRO A 183 3.71 6.44 -6.49
N VAL A 184 4.57 7.20 -7.13
CA VAL A 184 4.36 7.70 -8.50
C VAL A 184 4.23 6.56 -9.53
N PHE A 185 4.73 5.36 -9.21
CA PHE A 185 4.59 4.14 -10.03
C PHE A 185 3.40 3.27 -9.64
N PHE A 186 2.57 3.69 -8.68
CA PHE A 186 1.39 2.92 -8.29
C PHE A 186 0.30 2.97 -9.38
N PRO A 187 -0.60 1.97 -9.41
CA PRO A 187 -1.65 1.88 -10.43
C PRO A 187 -2.70 2.98 -10.35
#